data_4798abb4558780b97d64197397e02ab8
#
_entry.id   4798abb4558780b97d64197397e02ab8
#
_cell.length_a   1.000
_cell.length_b   1.000
_cell.length_c   1.000
_cell.angle_alpha   90.00
_cell.angle_beta   90.00
_cell.angle_gamma   90.00
#
_symmetry.space_group_name_H-M   'P 1'
#
loop_
_entity.id
_entity.type
_entity.pdbx_description
1 polymer ?
#
loop_
_entity_poly.entity_id
_entity_poly.type
_entity_poly.pdbx_seq_one_letter_code
_entity_poly.pdbx_strand_id
1 'polypeptide(L)'
;MMNTIKRFNFVAVFPAFFFFCMIIACSDDERNPITPAVHIVAGTVDVPVEGQGEILLLTADAAVTVSSDASWCVISEKAEKGISYYATMAANVETTPREAKVTIKSDNIALGRVLVKQKPKTAGEPEIPSGSMESDAKTLAAKIYAGVNIGNTLEATGGETAWGNPRISEAYIKGLKALGFNAVRIPCAWNSHLSNETTNQIDAAWLNRVSEVVGYCVANNMYAILNIHWDGGWLEDHILGGYSEAVNTKQKTLWTQIATKLNDYDEHLLFAGSNELGMNETSSTNNEFKNAEDIRTIMKYEQAFVDAVRATGGNNATRCLIVQAPATRISDAVAGVYAMPTDVVESRLMVEFHFYDPYNFCLMENDADWGKIFWYWGKDNIVAGSEHNATWGEEEYVKEQFAKIKTYFVDKGYPAVLGEYSAMKRTVSENQEMHDKSRAYWNEVVTREAKAHGCLPFYWETGGDIDRTTGTAKEDYAIEGIMKGAAAGNYPF
;
A
#
# COMPACT_ATOMS: atom_id res chain seq x y z
N MET A 1 -41.16 35.21 -19.45
CA MET A 1 -41.51 35.67 -18.07
C MET A 1 -40.26 35.51 -17.24
N MET A 2 -39.70 36.66 -16.90
CA MET A 2 -38.53 36.79 -16.02
C MET A 2 -38.90 36.37 -14.59
N ASN A 3 -37.99 35.67 -13.91
CA ASN A 3 -37.88 35.81 -12.46
C ASN A 3 -36.40 35.63 -12.04
N THR A 4 -35.91 36.74 -11.59
CA THR A 4 -34.59 36.99 -11.04
C THR A 4 -34.51 36.43 -9.62
N ILE A 5 -33.50 35.63 -9.30
CA ILE A 5 -33.17 35.29 -7.90
C ILE A 5 -31.77 35.84 -7.58
N LYS A 6 -31.78 36.67 -6.56
CA LYS A 6 -30.66 37.44 -6.01
C LYS A 6 -29.58 36.53 -5.40
N ARG A 7 -28.33 36.85 -5.72
CA ARG A 7 -27.14 36.38 -5.02
C ARG A 7 -27.07 37.03 -3.64
N PHE A 8 -26.88 36.24 -2.61
CA PHE A 8 -26.42 36.70 -1.31
C PHE A 8 -24.94 36.38 -1.14
N ASN A 9 -24.09 37.39 -1.15
CA ASN A 9 -22.70 37.27 -0.73
C ASN A 9 -22.64 37.34 0.78
N PHE A 10 -22.14 36.30 1.43
CA PHE A 10 -21.74 36.40 2.84
C PHE A 10 -20.23 36.68 2.87
N VAL A 11 -19.89 37.89 3.24
CA VAL A 11 -18.53 38.30 3.60
C VAL A 11 -18.38 38.07 5.10
N ALA A 12 -17.56 37.11 5.49
CA ALA A 12 -17.17 36.94 6.87
C ALA A 12 -16.05 37.94 7.20
N VAL A 13 -16.38 38.94 7.98
CA VAL A 13 -15.43 39.91 8.52
C VAL A 13 -14.91 39.36 9.85
N PHE A 14 -13.63 39.05 9.93
CA PHE A 14 -12.94 38.84 11.20
C PHE A 14 -12.57 40.19 11.83
N PRO A 15 -12.89 40.47 13.09
CA PRO A 15 -12.42 41.64 13.75
C PRO A 15 -10.99 41.47 14.26
N ALA A 16 -10.06 42.21 13.66
CA ALA A 16 -8.73 42.40 14.21
C ALA A 16 -8.85 43.34 15.45
N PHE A 17 -8.56 42.82 16.62
CA PHE A 17 -8.38 43.66 17.81
C PHE A 17 -6.98 44.24 17.80
N PHE A 18 -6.88 45.53 17.44
CA PHE A 18 -5.69 46.34 17.67
C PHE A 18 -5.70 46.83 19.12
N PHE A 19 -4.75 46.37 19.94
CA PHE A 19 -4.47 47.02 21.23
C PHE A 19 -3.38 48.07 21.01
N PHE A 20 -3.79 49.32 21.12
CA PHE A 20 -2.90 50.49 21.10
C PHE A 20 -2.36 50.69 22.50
N CYS A 21 -1.07 50.46 22.76
CA CYS A 21 -0.43 50.87 23.99
C CYS A 21 0.27 52.22 23.79
N MET A 22 -0.22 53.24 24.49
CA MET A 22 0.43 54.55 24.60
C MET A 22 1.78 54.45 25.30
N ILE A 23 2.79 54.97 24.65
CA ILE A 23 4.12 55.19 25.23
C ILE A 23 4.10 56.54 25.97
N ILE A 24 4.30 56.52 27.28
CA ILE A 24 4.68 57.69 28.05
C ILE A 24 6.20 57.65 28.22
N ALA A 25 6.89 58.59 27.59
CA ALA A 25 8.32 58.75 27.75
C ALA A 25 8.59 59.49 29.08
N CYS A 26 9.35 58.88 29.99
CA CYS A 26 10.13 59.57 31.00
C CYS A 26 11.56 59.03 30.97
N SER A 27 12.50 59.91 30.82
CA SER A 27 13.93 59.70 30.89
C SER A 27 14.34 59.33 32.31
N ASP A 28 15.14 58.25 32.44
CA ASP A 28 16.42 58.25 33.19
C ASP A 28 17.11 56.89 33.10
N ASP A 29 18.44 56.95 33.04
CA ASP A 29 19.40 55.90 32.83
C ASP A 29 19.33 54.75 33.86
N GLU A 30 18.63 53.70 33.53
CA GLU A 30 18.93 52.33 33.95
C GLU A 30 18.60 51.42 32.77
N ARG A 31 19.60 50.66 32.23
CA ARG A 31 19.38 49.67 31.18
C ARG A 31 18.44 48.58 31.70
N ASN A 32 17.15 48.78 31.54
CA ASN A 32 16.21 47.69 31.67
C ASN A 32 16.56 46.63 30.63
N PRO A 33 16.73 45.37 31.00
CA PRO A 33 16.94 44.32 30.03
C PRO A 33 15.75 44.34 29.05
N ILE A 34 16.06 44.51 27.76
CA ILE A 34 15.02 44.49 26.71
C ILE A 34 14.44 43.08 26.73
N THR A 35 13.20 42.98 27.22
CA THR A 35 12.47 41.71 27.20
C THR A 35 12.17 41.35 25.75
N PRO A 36 12.61 40.18 25.22
CA PRO A 36 12.34 39.79 23.86
C PRO A 36 10.85 39.77 23.55
N ALA A 37 10.49 40.25 22.37
CA ALA A 37 9.13 40.14 21.89
C ALA A 37 8.94 38.69 21.34
N VAL A 38 7.96 38.00 21.91
CA VAL A 38 7.64 36.61 21.55
C VAL A 38 6.26 36.53 20.92
N HIS A 39 6.17 35.94 19.74
CA HIS A 39 4.90 35.64 19.08
C HIS A 39 4.63 34.13 19.14
N ILE A 40 3.68 33.74 19.99
CA ILE A 40 3.23 32.33 20.11
C ILE A 40 2.18 32.06 19.03
N VAL A 41 2.40 31.08 18.19
CA VAL A 41 1.49 30.71 17.08
C VAL A 41 0.16 30.18 17.60
N ALA A 42 0.22 29.31 18.63
CA ALA A 42 -0.96 28.75 19.28
C ALA A 42 -0.64 28.43 20.75
N GLY A 43 -1.55 28.79 21.65
CA GLY A 43 -1.41 28.49 23.09
C GLY A 43 -1.64 27.03 23.43
N THR A 44 -2.31 26.30 22.56
CA THR A 44 -2.49 24.83 22.61
C THR A 44 -2.31 24.23 21.23
N VAL A 45 -1.63 23.10 21.17
CA VAL A 45 -1.39 22.31 19.96
C VAL A 45 -1.91 20.90 20.19
N ASP A 46 -2.89 20.48 19.39
CA ASP A 46 -3.38 19.09 19.38
C ASP A 46 -2.58 18.27 18.40
N VAL A 47 -2.06 17.13 18.86
CA VAL A 47 -1.17 16.26 18.12
C VAL A 47 -1.81 14.88 17.96
N PRO A 48 -1.77 14.26 16.76
CA PRO A 48 -2.27 12.92 16.56
C PRO A 48 -1.44 11.88 17.34
N VAL A 49 -1.97 10.67 17.47
CA VAL A 49 -1.34 9.59 18.23
C VAL A 49 0.02 9.19 17.63
N GLU A 50 0.15 9.26 16.30
CA GLU A 50 1.36 8.92 15.54
C GLU A 50 2.53 9.90 15.77
N GLY A 51 2.27 10.99 16.46
CA GLY A 51 3.22 12.08 16.59
C GLY A 51 3.04 13.14 15.51
N GLN A 52 3.97 14.05 15.45
CA GLN A 52 3.96 15.16 14.51
C GLN A 52 5.40 15.58 14.21
N GLY A 53 5.73 15.71 12.93
CA GLY A 53 6.98 16.32 12.50
C GLY A 53 7.09 17.78 12.93
N GLU A 54 8.14 18.48 12.52
CA GLU A 54 8.38 19.88 12.93
C GLU A 54 7.17 20.77 12.72
N ILE A 55 6.67 21.36 13.80
CA ILE A 55 5.66 22.42 13.78
C ILE A 55 6.21 23.68 14.43
N LEU A 56 5.92 24.83 13.85
CA LEU A 56 6.30 26.12 14.40
C LEU A 56 5.47 26.43 15.65
N LEU A 57 6.11 26.62 16.80
CA LEU A 57 5.46 26.97 18.05
C LEU A 57 5.44 28.50 18.28
N LEU A 58 6.57 29.15 18.03
CA LEU A 58 6.72 30.58 18.26
C LEU A 58 7.88 31.18 17.44
N THR A 59 7.85 32.52 17.30
CA THR A 59 8.98 33.31 16.82
C THR A 59 9.36 34.34 17.86
N ALA A 60 10.64 34.72 17.91
CA ALA A 60 11.15 35.74 18.79
C ALA A 60 12.13 36.66 18.05
N ASP A 61 12.23 37.94 18.49
CA ASP A 61 13.16 38.94 17.94
C ASP A 61 14.58 38.82 18.54
N ALA A 62 14.70 38.14 19.69
CA ALA A 62 15.97 37.75 20.30
C ALA A 62 15.89 36.37 20.93
N ALA A 63 17.04 35.78 21.28
CA ALA A 63 17.12 34.44 21.85
C ALA A 63 16.35 34.30 23.16
N VAL A 64 15.50 33.28 23.26
CA VAL A 64 14.76 32.89 24.46
C VAL A 64 15.04 31.45 24.80
N THR A 65 14.86 31.03 26.04
CA THR A 65 14.92 29.65 26.44
C THR A 65 13.56 29.00 26.24
N VAL A 66 13.48 28.01 25.36
CA VAL A 66 12.26 27.23 25.12
C VAL A 66 12.53 25.79 25.53
N SER A 67 11.76 25.26 26.45
CA SER A 67 11.94 23.91 26.96
C SER A 67 10.62 23.19 27.15
N SER A 68 10.60 21.89 26.84
CA SER A 68 9.50 20.98 27.12
C SER A 68 9.74 20.24 28.44
N ASP A 69 8.69 19.99 29.21
CA ASP A 69 8.74 19.11 30.41
C ASP A 69 8.60 17.63 30.05
N ALA A 70 8.46 17.28 28.77
CA ALA A 70 8.25 15.92 28.29
C ALA A 70 9.27 15.54 27.19
N SER A 71 9.94 14.40 27.36
CA SER A 71 10.97 13.92 26.43
C SER A 71 10.45 13.56 25.04
N TRP A 72 9.16 13.27 24.90
CA TRP A 72 8.52 12.99 23.61
C TRP A 72 8.18 14.24 22.79
N CYS A 73 8.34 15.43 23.33
CA CYS A 73 8.16 16.70 22.66
C CYS A 73 9.52 17.43 22.62
N VAL A 74 10.23 17.29 21.52
CA VAL A 74 11.59 17.80 21.34
C VAL A 74 11.55 19.17 20.68
N ILE A 75 12.24 20.14 21.27
CA ILE A 75 12.29 21.53 20.79
C ILE A 75 13.55 21.71 19.93
N SER A 76 13.39 22.35 18.77
CA SER A 76 14.47 22.78 17.87
C SER A 76 14.37 24.28 17.57
N GLU A 77 15.51 24.91 17.27
CA GLU A 77 15.63 26.34 16.96
C GLU A 77 16.16 26.50 15.52
N LYS A 78 15.59 27.45 14.76
CA LYS A 78 16.11 27.87 13.45
C LYS A 78 16.19 29.39 13.36
N ALA A 79 17.33 29.91 12.92
CA ALA A 79 17.62 31.33 12.78
C ALA A 79 17.75 31.69 11.29
N GLU A 80 16.64 32.14 10.66
CA GLU A 80 16.67 32.55 9.23
C GLU A 80 16.30 34.01 8.98
N LYS A 81 15.33 34.58 9.69
CA LYS A 81 14.89 35.97 9.65
C LYS A 81 14.25 36.38 11.00
N GLY A 82 14.96 36.11 12.11
CA GLY A 82 14.42 36.03 13.45
C GLY A 82 14.63 34.62 13.98
N ILE A 83 14.33 34.36 15.23
CA ILE A 83 14.52 33.05 15.84
C ILE A 83 13.18 32.35 15.89
N SER A 84 13.09 31.19 15.23
CA SER A 84 11.88 30.37 15.19
C SER A 84 12.11 29.08 15.98
N TYR A 85 11.15 28.73 16.83
CA TYR A 85 11.20 27.51 17.65
C TYR A 85 10.14 26.54 17.19
N TYR A 86 10.58 25.33 16.92
CA TYR A 86 9.76 24.23 16.44
C TYR A 86 9.68 23.13 17.49
N ALA A 87 8.63 22.33 17.43
CA ALA A 87 8.55 21.08 18.18
C ALA A 87 8.34 19.90 17.24
N THR A 88 8.99 18.79 17.56
CA THR A 88 8.77 17.47 16.97
C THR A 88 8.22 16.56 18.06
N MET A 89 7.12 15.86 17.79
CA MET A 89 6.46 15.01 18.75
C MET A 89 6.53 13.55 18.32
N ALA A 90 7.06 12.69 19.19
CA ALA A 90 7.06 11.24 18.99
C ALA A 90 5.64 10.66 19.14
N ALA A 91 5.42 9.46 18.56
CA ALA A 91 4.16 8.72 18.70
C ALA A 91 3.81 8.46 20.17
N ASN A 92 2.51 8.51 20.51
CA ASN A 92 2.03 8.10 21.82
C ASN A 92 1.72 6.61 21.83
N VAL A 93 2.59 5.82 22.40
CA VAL A 93 2.43 4.36 22.50
C VAL A 93 1.53 3.93 23.68
N GLU A 94 1.13 4.89 24.54
CA GLU A 94 0.31 4.61 25.71
C GLU A 94 -1.20 4.72 25.39
N THR A 95 -2.00 3.97 26.10
CA THR A 95 -3.48 4.00 25.97
C THR A 95 -4.12 5.18 26.71
N THR A 96 -3.31 6.09 27.28
CA THR A 96 -3.75 7.32 27.94
C THR A 96 -3.32 8.55 27.14
N PRO A 97 -4.15 9.60 27.08
CA PRO A 97 -3.72 10.86 26.50
C PRO A 97 -2.56 11.45 27.32
N ARG A 98 -1.66 12.16 26.65
CA ARG A 98 -0.54 12.81 27.33
C ARG A 98 -0.45 14.28 26.95
N GLU A 99 0.16 15.06 27.83
CA GLU A 99 0.36 16.49 27.65
C GLU A 99 1.81 16.88 27.91
N ALA A 100 2.34 17.82 27.12
CA ALA A 100 3.63 18.45 27.37
C ALA A 100 3.45 19.94 27.53
N LYS A 101 4.14 20.52 28.51
CA LYS A 101 4.17 21.98 28.73
C LYS A 101 5.48 22.52 28.17
N VAL A 102 5.38 23.29 27.10
CA VAL A 102 6.52 24.04 26.56
C VAL A 102 6.55 25.42 27.23
N THR A 103 7.62 25.66 27.96
CA THR A 103 7.82 26.92 28.71
C THR A 103 8.80 27.81 27.97
N ILE A 104 8.48 29.08 27.87
CA ILE A 104 9.26 30.13 27.18
C ILE A 104 9.75 31.12 28.24
N LYS A 105 11.06 31.35 28.32
CA LYS A 105 11.67 32.25 29.31
C LYS A 105 12.72 33.13 28.65
N SER A 106 12.90 34.35 29.23
CA SER A 106 14.08 35.18 29.05
C SER A 106 14.69 35.43 30.42
N ASP A 107 15.95 35.13 30.63
CA ASP A 107 16.70 35.25 31.88
C ASP A 107 16.00 34.60 33.03
N ASN A 108 15.21 33.95 33.31
CA ASN A 108 14.35 33.37 34.36
C ASN A 108 12.94 33.98 34.43
N ILE A 109 12.61 34.95 33.58
CA ILE A 109 11.26 35.54 33.50
C ILE A 109 10.44 34.67 32.53
N ALA A 110 9.29 34.18 32.97
CA ALA A 110 8.37 33.45 32.11
C ALA A 110 7.68 34.40 31.13
N LEU A 111 7.88 34.17 29.81
CA LEU A 111 7.27 34.96 28.75
C LEU A 111 5.97 34.34 28.22
N GLY A 112 5.82 33.01 28.37
CA GLY A 112 4.64 32.31 27.94
C GLY A 112 4.78 30.79 28.07
N ARG A 113 3.75 30.11 27.62
CA ARG A 113 3.74 28.63 27.51
C ARG A 113 2.88 28.19 26.34
N VAL A 114 3.23 27.01 25.77
CA VAL A 114 2.40 26.27 24.83
C VAL A 114 2.06 24.91 25.45
N LEU A 115 0.81 24.50 25.38
CA LEU A 115 0.35 23.21 25.83
C LEU A 115 0.23 22.28 24.60
N VAL A 116 0.99 21.21 24.57
CA VAL A 116 0.92 20.18 23.52
C VAL A 116 0.11 19.01 24.06
N LYS A 117 -1.02 18.69 23.44
CA LYS A 117 -1.90 17.59 23.81
C LYS A 117 -1.83 16.51 22.75
N GLN A 118 -1.59 15.27 23.17
CA GLN A 118 -1.53 14.14 22.27
C GLN A 118 -2.57 13.09 22.63
N LYS A 119 -3.30 12.62 21.62
CA LYS A 119 -4.29 11.57 21.78
C LYS A 119 -3.66 10.27 22.28
N PRO A 120 -4.41 9.43 23.04
CA PRO A 120 -3.94 8.11 23.44
C PRO A 120 -3.92 7.17 22.24
N LYS A 121 -3.10 6.12 22.30
CA LYS A 121 -3.23 4.96 21.43
C LYS A 121 -4.59 4.30 21.70
N THR A 122 -5.34 3.99 20.69
CA THR A 122 -6.62 3.27 20.84
C THR A 122 -6.33 1.85 21.32
N ALA A 123 -6.98 1.41 22.38
CA ALA A 123 -6.81 0.05 22.88
C ALA A 123 -7.18 -0.96 21.78
N GLY A 124 -6.22 -1.79 21.38
CA GLY A 124 -6.36 -2.75 20.28
C GLY A 124 -5.66 -2.37 18.97
N GLU A 125 -5.08 -1.15 18.85
CA GLU A 125 -4.16 -0.88 17.73
C GLU A 125 -2.89 -1.75 17.90
N PRO A 126 -2.51 -2.51 16.85
CA PRO A 126 -1.29 -3.30 16.89
C PRO A 126 -0.06 -2.39 17.07
N GLU A 127 0.91 -2.83 17.87
CA GLU A 127 2.20 -2.16 17.93
C GLU A 127 2.86 -2.22 16.54
N ILE A 128 3.30 -1.07 16.03
CA ILE A 128 4.12 -1.03 14.83
C ILE A 128 5.53 -1.44 15.25
N PRO A 129 6.03 -2.64 14.86
CA PRO A 129 7.39 -3.01 15.16
C PRO A 129 8.34 -2.04 14.48
N SER A 130 9.23 -1.41 15.22
CA SER A 130 10.31 -0.59 14.68
C SER A 130 11.45 -1.51 14.28
N GLY A 131 11.38 -2.07 13.08
CA GLY A 131 12.44 -2.86 12.46
C GLY A 131 13.31 -2.01 11.53
N SER A 132 14.36 -2.63 11.00
CA SER A 132 15.24 -1.99 10.03
C SER A 132 14.71 -2.10 8.60
N MET A 133 15.24 -1.25 7.71
CA MET A 133 15.02 -1.28 6.25
C MET A 133 16.27 -1.83 5.54
N GLU A 134 16.94 -2.82 6.12
CA GLU A 134 18.27 -3.29 5.69
C GLU A 134 18.22 -4.14 4.41
N SER A 135 17.16 -4.93 4.21
CA SER A 135 17.08 -5.85 3.09
C SER A 135 16.92 -5.13 1.76
N ASP A 136 17.79 -5.45 0.81
CA ASP A 136 17.52 -5.17 -0.59
C ASP A 136 16.38 -6.07 -1.13
N ALA A 137 15.95 -5.85 -2.38
CA ALA A 137 14.85 -6.58 -2.97
C ALA A 137 15.07 -8.10 -2.99
N LYS A 138 16.29 -8.56 -3.28
CA LYS A 138 16.61 -10.01 -3.32
C LYS A 138 16.61 -10.63 -1.92
N THR A 139 17.25 -9.96 -0.97
CA THR A 139 17.28 -10.41 0.42
C THR A 139 15.89 -10.47 1.02
N LEU A 140 15.05 -9.46 0.74
CA LEU A 140 13.67 -9.42 1.20
C LEU A 140 12.82 -10.51 0.52
N ALA A 141 12.96 -10.67 -0.79
CA ALA A 141 12.28 -11.70 -1.55
C ALA A 141 12.58 -13.11 -1.01
N ALA A 142 13.82 -13.39 -0.64
CA ALA A 142 14.22 -14.68 -0.07
C ALA A 142 13.53 -15.01 1.26
N LYS A 143 13.03 -14.01 1.99
CA LYS A 143 12.31 -14.18 3.26
C LYS A 143 10.82 -14.51 3.07
N ILE A 144 10.24 -14.22 1.90
CA ILE A 144 8.82 -14.44 1.59
C ILE A 144 8.66 -15.74 0.82
N TYR A 145 8.08 -16.77 1.44
CA TYR A 145 8.02 -18.11 0.82
C TYR A 145 6.62 -18.53 0.34
N ALA A 146 5.56 -18.01 0.95
CA ALA A 146 4.18 -18.25 0.53
C ALA A 146 3.29 -17.08 0.99
N GLY A 147 2.63 -16.44 0.06
CA GLY A 147 1.70 -15.35 0.27
C GLY A 147 0.27 -15.71 -0.10
N VAL A 148 -0.68 -14.96 0.42
CA VAL A 148 -2.11 -15.06 0.11
C VAL A 148 -2.71 -13.67 -0.02
N ASN A 149 -3.63 -13.51 -1.00
CA ASN A 149 -4.41 -12.28 -1.12
C ASN A 149 -5.61 -12.30 -0.15
N ILE A 150 -5.93 -11.15 0.44
CA ILE A 150 -7.22 -10.95 1.12
C ILE A 150 -8.17 -10.30 0.10
N GLY A 151 -8.54 -11.05 -0.94
CA GLY A 151 -9.38 -10.55 -2.02
C GLY A 151 -10.85 -10.35 -1.62
N ASN A 152 -11.56 -9.51 -2.36
CA ASN A 152 -12.96 -9.15 -2.16
C ASN A 152 -13.25 -8.53 -0.78
N THR A 153 -12.35 -7.67 -0.29
CA THR A 153 -12.50 -6.96 0.99
C THR A 153 -12.17 -5.47 0.86
N LEU A 154 -10.93 -5.05 1.09
CA LEU A 154 -10.60 -3.61 1.06
C LEU A 154 -10.58 -3.00 -0.36
N GLU A 155 -10.53 -3.80 -1.41
CA GLU A 155 -10.74 -3.35 -2.79
C GLU A 155 -12.24 -3.29 -3.18
N ALA A 156 -13.13 -3.80 -2.34
CA ALA A 156 -14.56 -3.77 -2.63
C ALA A 156 -15.08 -2.33 -2.67
N THR A 157 -15.53 -1.88 -3.85
CA THR A 157 -16.17 -0.59 -4.00
C THR A 157 -17.46 -0.55 -3.17
N GLY A 158 -17.60 0.47 -2.32
CA GLY A 158 -18.68 0.55 -1.34
C GLY A 158 -18.29 0.15 0.08
N GLY A 159 -17.06 -0.30 0.31
CA GLY A 159 -16.47 -0.58 1.61
C GLY A 159 -16.14 -2.04 1.87
N GLU A 160 -15.37 -2.28 2.90
CA GLU A 160 -14.71 -3.55 3.24
C GLU A 160 -15.62 -4.80 3.21
N THR A 161 -16.90 -4.64 3.47
CA THR A 161 -17.86 -5.76 3.52
C THR A 161 -18.87 -5.77 2.37
N ALA A 162 -18.73 -4.84 1.42
CA ALA A 162 -19.75 -4.64 0.37
C ALA A 162 -19.88 -5.85 -0.58
N TRP A 163 -18.84 -6.65 -0.76
CA TRP A 163 -18.87 -7.85 -1.62
C TRP A 163 -19.06 -9.16 -0.83
N GLY A 164 -19.57 -9.06 0.42
CA GLY A 164 -20.05 -10.21 1.20
C GLY A 164 -19.03 -10.85 2.15
N ASN A 165 -17.76 -10.45 2.12
CA ASN A 165 -16.80 -10.90 3.10
C ASN A 165 -16.95 -10.13 4.43
N PRO A 166 -16.65 -10.73 5.57
CA PRO A 166 -16.63 -10.04 6.85
C PRO A 166 -15.43 -9.08 6.93
N ARG A 167 -15.50 -8.16 7.88
CA ARG A 167 -14.38 -7.28 8.21
C ARG A 167 -13.14 -8.08 8.59
N ILE A 168 -11.98 -7.72 8.05
CA ILE A 168 -10.70 -8.37 8.34
C ILE A 168 -10.38 -8.22 9.82
N SER A 169 -10.05 -9.32 10.48
CA SER A 169 -9.67 -9.35 11.89
C SER A 169 -8.25 -9.86 12.09
N GLU A 170 -7.64 -9.53 13.22
CA GLU A 170 -6.34 -10.08 13.59
C GLU A 170 -6.40 -11.62 13.74
N ALA A 171 -7.55 -12.16 14.18
CA ALA A 171 -7.76 -13.61 14.28
C ALA A 171 -7.66 -14.29 12.90
N TYR A 172 -8.21 -13.66 11.86
CA TYR A 172 -8.06 -14.13 10.49
C TYR A 172 -6.59 -14.15 10.04
N ILE A 173 -5.84 -13.08 10.30
CA ILE A 173 -4.39 -13.01 9.98
C ILE A 173 -3.60 -14.11 10.72
N LYS A 174 -3.89 -14.33 11.99
CA LYS A 174 -3.29 -15.43 12.78
C LYS A 174 -3.62 -16.81 12.20
N GLY A 175 -4.85 -16.98 11.69
CA GLY A 175 -5.25 -18.19 11.00
C GLY A 175 -4.46 -18.42 9.71
N LEU A 176 -4.30 -17.39 8.87
CA LEU A 176 -3.45 -17.47 7.66
C LEU A 176 -2.02 -17.90 7.99
N LYS A 177 -1.44 -17.32 9.05
CA LYS A 177 -0.12 -17.74 9.53
C LYS A 177 -0.09 -19.20 9.96
N ALA A 178 -1.13 -19.67 10.67
CA ALA A 178 -1.25 -21.06 11.10
C ALA A 178 -1.36 -22.06 9.95
N LEU A 179 -1.93 -21.63 8.80
CA LEU A 179 -1.96 -22.42 7.56
C LEU A 179 -0.60 -22.50 6.85
N GLY A 180 0.41 -21.73 7.30
CA GLY A 180 1.76 -21.74 6.75
C GLY A 180 2.12 -20.53 5.87
N PHE A 181 1.21 -19.59 5.65
CA PHE A 181 1.54 -18.35 4.95
C PHE A 181 2.42 -17.43 5.81
N ASN A 182 3.37 -16.75 5.18
CA ASN A 182 4.18 -15.75 5.86
C ASN A 182 4.07 -14.35 5.24
N ALA A 183 3.19 -14.19 4.26
CA ALA A 183 2.93 -12.92 3.60
C ALA A 183 1.46 -12.78 3.21
N VAL A 184 0.99 -11.54 3.16
CA VAL A 184 -0.37 -11.17 2.75
C VAL A 184 -0.29 -10.06 1.71
N ARG A 185 -0.98 -10.21 0.58
CA ARG A 185 -1.26 -9.10 -0.32
C ARG A 185 -2.63 -8.53 0.04
N ILE A 186 -2.70 -7.22 0.18
CA ILE A 186 -3.88 -6.46 0.62
C ILE A 186 -4.33 -5.61 -0.55
N PRO A 187 -5.20 -6.12 -1.45
CA PRO A 187 -5.86 -5.31 -2.46
C PRO A 187 -6.66 -4.20 -1.79
N CYS A 188 -6.52 -2.94 -2.28
CA CYS A 188 -7.16 -1.82 -1.61
C CYS A 188 -7.69 -0.78 -2.60
N ALA A 189 -8.96 -0.39 -2.43
CA ALA A 189 -9.61 0.71 -3.11
C ALA A 189 -9.32 2.03 -2.39
N TRP A 190 -9.11 3.09 -3.14
CA TRP A 190 -8.79 4.41 -2.60
C TRP A 190 -9.67 5.53 -3.17
N ASN A 191 -10.01 5.44 -4.47
CA ASN A 191 -10.80 6.45 -5.14
C ASN A 191 -12.24 6.52 -4.60
N SER A 192 -12.84 5.38 -4.29
CA SER A 192 -14.17 5.30 -3.67
C SER A 192 -14.20 5.75 -2.21
N HIS A 193 -13.02 6.03 -1.63
CA HIS A 193 -12.84 6.45 -0.24
C HIS A 193 -12.18 7.84 -0.12
N LEU A 194 -12.49 8.74 -1.05
CA LEU A 194 -12.05 10.14 -0.96
C LEU A 194 -13.01 10.96 -0.11
N SER A 195 -12.50 11.70 0.86
CA SER A 195 -13.25 12.72 1.59
C SER A 195 -13.38 14.01 0.78
N ASN A 196 -12.51 14.22 -0.21
CA ASN A 196 -12.53 15.36 -1.12
C ASN A 196 -11.96 14.96 -2.50
N GLU A 197 -12.83 14.81 -3.49
CA GLU A 197 -12.47 14.44 -4.86
C GLU A 197 -11.63 15.51 -5.59
N THR A 198 -11.83 16.80 -5.28
CA THR A 198 -11.08 17.89 -5.93
C THR A 198 -9.61 17.87 -5.56
N THR A 199 -9.30 17.54 -4.31
CA THR A 199 -7.92 17.48 -3.79
C THR A 199 -7.38 16.05 -3.73
N ASN A 200 -8.16 15.06 -4.10
CA ASN A 200 -7.87 13.63 -3.94
C ASN A 200 -7.49 13.27 -2.49
N GLN A 201 -8.15 13.90 -1.52
CA GLN A 201 -7.90 13.64 -0.10
C GLN A 201 -8.57 12.34 0.31
N ILE A 202 -7.79 11.36 0.77
CA ILE A 202 -8.29 10.08 1.30
C ILE A 202 -9.05 10.35 2.61
N ASP A 203 -10.16 9.64 2.83
CA ASP A 203 -10.87 9.64 4.11
C ASP A 203 -9.96 9.10 5.22
N ALA A 204 -9.86 9.86 6.32
CA ALA A 204 -8.94 9.52 7.41
C ALA A 204 -9.33 8.23 8.14
N ALA A 205 -10.62 7.92 8.23
CA ALA A 205 -11.08 6.68 8.85
C ALA A 205 -10.72 5.47 7.99
N TRP A 206 -10.83 5.60 6.65
CA TRP A 206 -10.39 4.57 5.73
C TRP A 206 -8.89 4.33 5.80
N LEU A 207 -8.08 5.39 5.74
CA LEU A 207 -6.63 5.29 5.82
C LEU A 207 -6.17 4.66 7.16
N ASN A 208 -6.83 5.00 8.26
CA ASN A 208 -6.59 4.36 9.55
C ASN A 208 -6.99 2.88 9.55
N ARG A 209 -8.12 2.52 8.89
CA ARG A 209 -8.54 1.13 8.78
C ARG A 209 -7.56 0.27 8.00
N VAL A 210 -7.05 0.78 6.89
CA VAL A 210 -6.01 0.08 6.10
C VAL A 210 -4.72 -0.07 6.94
N SER A 211 -4.31 0.99 7.64
CA SER A 211 -3.17 0.93 8.56
C SER A 211 -3.36 -0.13 9.66
N GLU A 212 -4.57 -0.28 10.21
CA GLU A 212 -4.90 -1.31 11.20
C GLU A 212 -4.70 -2.72 10.64
N VAL A 213 -5.15 -2.99 9.41
CA VAL A 213 -4.99 -4.31 8.76
C VAL A 213 -3.53 -4.61 8.46
N VAL A 214 -2.77 -3.64 7.95
CA VAL A 214 -1.31 -3.76 7.80
C VAL A 214 -0.66 -4.07 9.15
N GLY A 215 -1.09 -3.36 10.21
CA GLY A 215 -0.62 -3.58 11.56
C GLY A 215 -0.85 -5.01 12.07
N TYR A 216 -1.99 -5.63 11.76
CA TYR A 216 -2.25 -7.04 12.09
C TYR A 216 -1.23 -7.98 11.45
N CYS A 217 -0.87 -7.74 10.18
CA CYS A 217 0.12 -8.56 9.48
C CYS A 217 1.50 -8.42 10.13
N VAL A 218 1.98 -7.19 10.28
CA VAL A 218 3.33 -6.90 10.79
C VAL A 218 3.48 -7.34 12.25
N ALA A 219 2.49 -7.08 13.11
CA ALA A 219 2.48 -7.51 14.51
C ALA A 219 2.53 -9.05 14.67
N ASN A 220 2.05 -9.78 13.67
CA ASN A 220 2.15 -11.24 13.62
C ASN A 220 3.38 -11.74 12.85
N ASN A 221 4.38 -10.88 12.58
CA ASN A 221 5.60 -11.21 11.84
C ASN A 221 5.27 -11.83 10.48
N MET A 222 4.38 -11.18 9.72
CA MET A 222 4.03 -11.50 8.35
C MET A 222 4.33 -10.28 7.46
N TYR A 223 4.82 -10.53 6.27
CA TYR A 223 5.00 -9.49 5.26
C TYR A 223 3.64 -9.05 4.71
N ALA A 224 3.51 -7.78 4.38
CA ALA A 224 2.32 -7.20 3.78
C ALA A 224 2.67 -6.47 2.48
N ILE A 225 1.96 -6.74 1.41
CA ILE A 225 1.98 -5.96 0.18
C ILE A 225 0.67 -5.16 0.12
N LEU A 226 0.75 -3.84 0.10
CA LEU A 226 -0.39 -2.95 -0.06
C LEU A 226 -0.32 -2.30 -1.44
N ASN A 227 -1.45 -2.29 -2.17
CA ASN A 227 -1.52 -1.71 -3.51
C ASN A 227 -2.60 -0.63 -3.65
N ILE A 228 -2.63 0.02 -4.82
CA ILE A 228 -3.82 0.61 -5.40
C ILE A 228 -4.42 -0.45 -6.32
N HIS A 229 -5.58 -1.01 -5.90
CA HIS A 229 -6.29 -2.01 -6.69
C HIS A 229 -7.33 -1.35 -7.60
N TRP A 230 -7.97 -2.14 -8.49
CA TRP A 230 -9.06 -1.64 -9.32
C TRP A 230 -10.15 -1.01 -8.48
N ASP A 231 -10.51 0.21 -8.81
CA ASP A 231 -11.48 1.01 -8.04
C ASP A 231 -12.24 1.94 -9.02
N GLY A 232 -13.10 1.32 -9.82
CA GLY A 232 -13.87 2.02 -10.86
C GLY A 232 -13.05 2.42 -12.09
N GLY A 233 -11.87 1.82 -12.29
CA GLY A 233 -11.06 1.98 -13.50
C GLY A 233 -10.37 3.34 -13.65
N TRP A 234 -10.32 4.16 -12.60
CA TRP A 234 -9.77 5.52 -12.69
C TRP A 234 -8.28 5.55 -13.08
N LEU A 235 -7.53 4.49 -12.84
CA LEU A 235 -6.13 4.33 -13.23
C LEU A 235 -5.99 3.23 -14.29
N GLU A 236 -6.50 2.03 -14.03
CA GLU A 236 -6.34 0.85 -14.87
C GLU A 236 -6.94 1.01 -16.26
N ASP A 237 -8.05 1.77 -16.38
CA ASP A 237 -8.77 1.95 -17.64
C ASP A 237 -8.39 3.29 -18.34
N HIS A 238 -7.19 3.83 -18.03
CA HIS A 238 -6.68 5.08 -18.63
C HIS A 238 -5.31 4.89 -19.29
N ILE A 239 -5.15 3.79 -20.03
CA ILE A 239 -3.90 3.41 -20.71
C ILE A 239 -4.03 3.62 -22.22
N LEU A 240 -5.08 3.06 -22.90
CA LEU A 240 -5.26 3.12 -24.36
C LEU A 240 -5.71 4.53 -24.75
N GLY A 241 -5.67 5.51 -24.33
CA GLY A 241 -5.90 6.88 -24.72
C GLY A 241 -4.67 7.77 -24.57
N GLY A 242 -3.58 7.16 -24.12
CA GLY A 242 -2.32 7.84 -23.81
C GLY A 242 -2.31 8.44 -22.41
N TYR A 243 -1.14 8.95 -22.05
CA TYR A 243 -0.85 9.50 -20.72
C TYR A 243 -1.75 10.69 -20.36
N SER A 244 -2.29 10.66 -19.16
CA SER A 244 -3.09 11.73 -18.56
C SER A 244 -2.38 12.33 -17.34
N GLU A 245 -2.07 13.63 -17.40
CA GLU A 245 -1.48 14.34 -16.25
C GLU A 245 -2.42 14.38 -15.04
N ALA A 246 -3.74 14.43 -15.27
CA ALA A 246 -4.72 14.42 -14.19
C ALA A 246 -4.72 13.09 -13.42
N VAL A 247 -4.68 11.97 -14.15
CA VAL A 247 -4.59 10.61 -13.58
C VAL A 247 -3.27 10.44 -12.81
N ASN A 248 -2.17 10.88 -13.42
CA ASN A 248 -0.83 10.83 -12.81
C ASN A 248 -0.75 11.65 -11.51
N THR A 249 -1.29 12.87 -11.54
CA THR A 249 -1.35 13.73 -10.34
C THR A 249 -2.17 13.09 -9.23
N LYS A 250 -3.30 12.48 -9.57
CA LYS A 250 -4.14 11.76 -8.61
C LYS A 250 -3.37 10.60 -8.00
N GLN A 251 -2.73 9.75 -8.79
CA GLN A 251 -1.92 8.62 -8.32
C GLN A 251 -0.82 9.08 -7.36
N LYS A 252 -0.06 10.11 -7.74
CA LYS A 252 0.97 10.71 -6.87
C LYS A 252 0.39 11.20 -5.53
N THR A 253 -0.75 11.89 -5.59
CA THR A 253 -1.42 12.43 -4.41
C THR A 253 -1.86 11.32 -3.45
N LEU A 254 -2.43 10.24 -3.99
CA LEU A 254 -2.83 9.08 -3.18
C LEU A 254 -1.62 8.39 -2.56
N TRP A 255 -0.58 8.08 -3.37
CA TRP A 255 0.62 7.44 -2.85
C TRP A 255 1.37 8.29 -1.81
N THR A 256 1.40 9.61 -1.98
CA THR A 256 1.99 10.49 -0.97
C THR A 256 1.27 10.37 0.38
N GLN A 257 -0.06 10.32 0.39
CA GLN A 257 -0.84 10.16 1.63
C GLN A 257 -0.66 8.77 2.25
N ILE A 258 -0.75 7.71 1.43
CA ILE A 258 -0.58 6.31 1.87
C ILE A 258 0.82 6.12 2.45
N ALA A 259 1.85 6.51 1.71
CA ALA A 259 3.24 6.32 2.09
C ALA A 259 3.61 7.16 3.34
N THR A 260 3.08 8.37 3.47
CA THR A 260 3.27 9.21 4.67
C THR A 260 2.64 8.56 5.90
N LYS A 261 1.40 8.06 5.77
CA LYS A 261 0.69 7.41 6.89
C LYS A 261 1.38 6.15 7.39
N LEU A 262 1.98 5.39 6.47
CA LEU A 262 2.55 4.08 6.74
C LEU A 262 4.09 4.10 6.81
N ASN A 263 4.70 5.28 6.92
CA ASN A 263 6.15 5.44 6.87
C ASN A 263 6.88 4.68 7.98
N ASP A 264 6.32 4.62 9.19
CA ASP A 264 6.95 4.05 10.36
C ASP A 264 7.00 2.50 10.36
N TYR A 265 6.26 1.84 9.47
CA TYR A 265 6.38 0.39 9.28
C TYR A 265 7.75 0.04 8.69
N ASP A 266 8.33 -1.05 9.17
CA ASP A 266 9.62 -1.58 8.72
C ASP A 266 9.52 -2.32 7.37
N GLU A 267 10.53 -3.13 7.04
CA GLU A 267 10.60 -3.89 5.79
C GLU A 267 9.52 -4.97 5.61
N HIS A 268 8.72 -5.28 6.65
CA HIS A 268 7.57 -6.17 6.51
C HIS A 268 6.46 -5.57 5.66
N LEU A 269 6.43 -4.24 5.48
CA LEU A 269 5.49 -3.59 4.57
C LEU A 269 6.17 -3.23 3.24
N LEU A 270 5.61 -3.72 2.14
CA LEU A 270 5.95 -3.35 0.77
C LEU A 270 4.79 -2.60 0.13
N PHE A 271 5.08 -1.69 -0.79
CA PHE A 271 4.07 -1.02 -1.60
C PHE A 271 4.13 -1.51 -3.05
N ALA A 272 2.94 -1.74 -3.64
CA ALA A 272 2.76 -2.10 -5.04
C ALA A 272 1.96 -0.99 -5.75
N GLY A 273 2.52 -0.42 -6.83
CA GLY A 273 2.12 0.87 -7.41
C GLY A 273 0.67 0.92 -7.89
N SER A 274 0.21 -0.17 -8.45
CA SER A 274 -1.11 -0.32 -9.06
C SER A 274 -1.57 -1.78 -9.03
N ASN A 275 -2.50 -2.19 -9.91
CA ASN A 275 -2.91 -3.57 -10.11
C ASN A 275 -2.68 -4.00 -11.57
N GLU A 276 -3.71 -4.07 -12.38
CA GLU A 276 -3.68 -4.63 -13.74
C GLU A 276 -3.86 -3.53 -14.81
N LEU A 277 -2.89 -2.63 -14.91
CA LEU A 277 -2.97 -1.46 -15.80
C LEU A 277 -3.24 -1.86 -17.26
N GLY A 278 -4.40 -1.46 -17.78
CA GLY A 278 -4.85 -1.71 -19.14
C GLY A 278 -5.44 -3.11 -19.40
N MET A 279 -5.62 -3.96 -18.38
CA MET A 279 -6.18 -5.30 -18.55
C MET A 279 -7.58 -5.25 -19.17
N ASN A 280 -8.49 -4.46 -18.62
CA ASN A 280 -9.87 -4.34 -19.12
C ASN A 280 -9.92 -3.75 -20.52
N GLU A 281 -9.13 -2.71 -20.78
CA GLU A 281 -9.07 -2.04 -22.07
C GLU A 281 -8.55 -3.00 -23.16
N THR A 282 -7.48 -3.76 -22.88
CA THR A 282 -6.91 -4.71 -23.85
C THR A 282 -7.75 -5.95 -24.03
N SER A 283 -8.48 -6.40 -22.99
CA SER A 283 -9.44 -7.51 -23.10
C SER A 283 -10.54 -7.22 -24.12
N SER A 284 -10.98 -5.95 -24.22
CA SER A 284 -11.94 -5.54 -25.24
C SER A 284 -11.36 -5.48 -26.65
N THR A 285 -10.02 -5.49 -26.81
CA THR A 285 -9.29 -5.36 -28.09
C THR A 285 -8.49 -6.61 -28.49
N ASN A 286 -8.87 -7.80 -28.05
CA ASN A 286 -8.16 -9.07 -28.24
C ASN A 286 -6.88 -9.26 -27.38
N ASN A 287 -6.92 -8.83 -26.15
CA ASN A 287 -5.93 -9.12 -25.09
C ASN A 287 -4.46 -8.75 -25.38
N GLU A 288 -4.19 -7.72 -26.21
CA GLU A 288 -2.82 -7.33 -26.49
C GLU A 288 -2.68 -5.80 -26.57
N PHE A 289 -1.57 -5.28 -26.04
CA PHE A 289 -1.14 -3.91 -26.35
C PHE A 289 -0.55 -3.86 -27.77
N LYS A 290 -1.21 -3.13 -28.66
CA LYS A 290 -0.78 -2.96 -30.05
C LYS A 290 0.09 -1.74 -30.29
N ASN A 291 0.14 -0.85 -29.30
CA ASN A 291 0.84 0.40 -29.38
C ASN A 291 1.90 0.49 -28.28
N ALA A 292 3.15 0.71 -28.70
CA ALA A 292 4.25 0.93 -27.77
C ALA A 292 4.05 2.15 -26.85
N GLU A 293 3.22 3.14 -27.23
CA GLU A 293 2.92 4.31 -26.41
C GLU A 293 2.04 3.95 -25.22
N ASP A 294 1.15 2.95 -25.34
CA ASP A 294 0.34 2.47 -24.23
C ASP A 294 1.22 1.88 -23.12
N ILE A 295 2.21 1.06 -23.50
CA ILE A 295 3.19 0.52 -22.56
C ILE A 295 4.04 1.64 -21.92
N ARG A 296 4.42 2.66 -22.71
CA ARG A 296 5.14 3.83 -22.13
C ARG A 296 4.27 4.64 -21.18
N THR A 297 2.96 4.67 -21.40
CA THR A 297 2.01 5.30 -20.46
C THR A 297 2.03 4.58 -19.12
N ILE A 298 2.00 3.25 -19.11
CA ILE A 298 2.17 2.44 -17.88
C ILE A 298 3.50 2.76 -17.20
N MET A 299 4.60 2.76 -17.93
CA MET A 299 5.92 3.08 -17.39
C MET A 299 5.97 4.46 -16.72
N LYS A 300 5.27 5.47 -17.26
CA LYS A 300 5.18 6.80 -16.65
C LYS A 300 4.42 6.79 -15.34
N TYR A 301 3.32 6.04 -15.24
CA TYR A 301 2.55 5.91 -14.00
C TYR A 301 3.34 5.14 -12.94
N GLU A 302 4.04 4.08 -13.32
CA GLU A 302 4.90 3.34 -12.39
C GLU A 302 6.09 4.18 -11.90
N GLN A 303 6.70 5.00 -12.77
CA GLN A 303 7.73 5.97 -12.35
C GLN A 303 7.17 6.98 -11.36
N ALA A 304 5.97 7.49 -11.60
CA ALA A 304 5.32 8.47 -10.73
C ALA A 304 5.02 7.92 -9.33
N PHE A 305 4.67 6.64 -9.23
CA PHE A 305 4.53 5.93 -7.97
C PHE A 305 5.85 5.86 -7.20
N VAL A 306 6.93 5.40 -7.85
CA VAL A 306 8.26 5.31 -7.23
C VAL A 306 8.69 6.68 -6.71
N ASP A 307 8.59 7.72 -7.53
CA ASP A 307 8.98 9.08 -7.16
C ASP A 307 8.15 9.62 -5.98
N ALA A 308 6.84 9.40 -5.98
CA ALA A 308 5.94 9.86 -4.93
C ALA A 308 6.26 9.21 -3.58
N VAL A 309 6.49 7.90 -3.56
CA VAL A 309 6.86 7.19 -2.33
C VAL A 309 8.22 7.65 -1.81
N ARG A 310 9.24 7.73 -2.68
CA ARG A 310 10.60 8.17 -2.29
C ARG A 310 10.61 9.59 -1.71
N ALA A 311 9.80 10.48 -2.27
CA ALA A 311 9.68 11.86 -1.80
C ALA A 311 9.17 12.00 -0.36
N THR A 312 8.51 10.99 0.21
CA THR A 312 8.03 11.01 1.60
C THR A 312 9.14 10.80 2.63
N GLY A 313 10.31 10.29 2.22
CA GLY A 313 11.48 10.10 3.10
C GLY A 313 11.27 9.02 4.18
N GLY A 314 12.03 9.11 5.29
CA GLY A 314 11.95 8.13 6.38
C GLY A 314 12.25 6.70 5.90
N ASN A 315 11.47 5.70 6.36
CA ASN A 315 11.61 4.32 5.91
C ASN A 315 11.29 4.15 4.41
N ASN A 316 10.46 5.02 3.85
CA ASN A 316 10.10 4.98 2.43
C ASN A 316 11.26 5.39 1.51
N ALA A 317 12.29 6.05 2.04
CA ALA A 317 13.50 6.35 1.28
C ALA A 317 14.19 5.07 0.76
N THR A 318 14.08 3.95 1.47
CA THR A 318 14.72 2.67 1.13
C THR A 318 13.77 1.47 1.09
N ARG A 319 12.46 1.67 1.28
CA ARG A 319 11.45 0.60 1.21
C ARG A 319 11.49 -0.11 -0.15
N CYS A 320 11.38 -1.45 -0.16
CA CYS A 320 11.19 -2.17 -1.41
C CYS A 320 9.82 -1.85 -2.02
N LEU A 321 9.83 -1.52 -3.32
CA LEU A 321 8.64 -1.15 -4.08
C LEU A 321 8.41 -2.16 -5.19
N ILE A 322 7.14 -2.40 -5.50
CA ILE A 322 6.70 -3.34 -6.52
C ILE A 322 6.01 -2.56 -7.62
N VAL A 323 6.48 -2.70 -8.85
CA VAL A 323 5.88 -2.08 -10.03
C VAL A 323 5.20 -3.14 -10.88
N GLN A 324 4.08 -2.81 -11.50
CA GLN A 324 3.29 -3.76 -12.27
C GLN A 324 3.79 -3.84 -13.71
N ALA A 325 3.93 -5.05 -14.22
CA ALA A 325 4.09 -5.29 -15.64
C ALA A 325 2.81 -4.88 -16.40
N PRO A 326 2.90 -4.53 -17.71
CA PRO A 326 1.72 -4.15 -18.50
C PRO A 326 0.62 -5.21 -18.41
N ALA A 327 -0.56 -4.83 -17.93
CA ALA A 327 -1.68 -5.72 -17.62
C ALA A 327 -1.28 -6.96 -16.79
N THR A 328 -0.18 -6.87 -16.02
CA THR A 328 0.46 -7.98 -15.29
C THR A 328 0.78 -9.21 -16.14
N ARG A 329 0.76 -9.06 -17.47
CA ARG A 329 0.98 -10.16 -18.42
C ARG A 329 2.46 -10.32 -18.78
N ILE A 330 2.93 -11.57 -18.74
CA ILE A 330 4.30 -11.93 -19.07
C ILE A 330 4.62 -11.59 -20.54
N SER A 331 3.70 -11.88 -21.47
CA SER A 331 3.89 -11.64 -22.90
C SER A 331 4.15 -10.16 -23.22
N ASP A 332 3.38 -9.25 -22.63
CA ASP A 332 3.51 -7.81 -22.86
C ASP A 332 4.79 -7.24 -22.25
N ALA A 333 5.17 -7.74 -21.07
CA ALA A 333 6.39 -7.30 -20.40
C ALA A 333 7.67 -7.70 -21.13
N VAL A 334 7.69 -8.87 -21.82
CA VAL A 334 8.88 -9.36 -22.53
C VAL A 334 8.89 -8.99 -24.01
N ALA A 335 7.87 -8.29 -24.50
CA ALA A 335 7.76 -7.85 -25.91
C ALA A 335 8.79 -6.79 -26.34
N GLY A 336 9.63 -6.31 -25.42
CA GLY A 336 10.79 -5.45 -25.71
C GLY A 336 10.55 -3.94 -25.61
N VAL A 337 9.36 -3.50 -25.22
CA VAL A 337 9.05 -2.07 -24.97
C VAL A 337 9.12 -1.73 -23.49
N TYR A 338 8.62 -2.61 -22.63
CA TYR A 338 8.58 -2.40 -21.18
C TYR A 338 9.99 -2.39 -20.57
N ALA A 339 10.23 -1.44 -19.70
CA ALA A 339 11.43 -1.36 -18.88
C ALA A 339 11.05 -0.93 -17.45
N MET A 340 11.82 -1.40 -16.49
CA MET A 340 11.67 -1.00 -15.08
C MET A 340 11.87 0.51 -14.93
N PRO A 341 11.11 1.17 -14.04
CA PRO A 341 11.37 2.56 -13.70
C PRO A 341 12.75 2.73 -13.08
N THR A 342 13.23 3.98 -13.08
CA THR A 342 14.45 4.34 -12.36
C THR A 342 14.15 4.56 -10.89
N ASP A 343 15.08 4.21 -10.01
CA ASP A 343 15.00 4.50 -8.59
C ASP A 343 16.27 5.20 -8.13
N VAL A 344 16.13 6.15 -7.21
CA VAL A 344 17.28 6.84 -6.58
C VAL A 344 18.04 5.92 -5.60
N VAL A 345 17.47 4.77 -5.27
CA VAL A 345 18.04 3.75 -4.41
C VAL A 345 18.15 2.44 -5.18
N GLU A 346 19.36 1.94 -5.31
CA GLU A 346 19.63 0.70 -6.04
C GLU A 346 19.03 -0.53 -5.34
N SER A 347 18.65 -1.53 -6.13
CA SER A 347 18.22 -2.86 -5.68
C SER A 347 16.99 -2.85 -4.75
N ARG A 348 16.06 -1.91 -4.93
CA ARG A 348 14.83 -1.79 -4.11
C ARG A 348 13.54 -1.98 -4.92
N LEU A 349 13.64 -2.33 -6.20
CA LEU A 349 12.47 -2.57 -7.04
C LEU A 349 12.25 -4.06 -7.30
N MET A 350 11.00 -4.46 -7.33
CA MET A 350 10.47 -5.75 -7.77
C MET A 350 9.45 -5.51 -8.88
N VAL A 351 9.13 -6.54 -9.67
CA VAL A 351 8.11 -6.46 -10.73
C VAL A 351 7.00 -7.48 -10.50
N GLU A 352 5.74 -7.08 -10.68
CA GLU A 352 4.58 -7.94 -10.43
C GLU A 352 3.96 -8.46 -11.72
N PHE A 353 3.58 -9.74 -11.69
CA PHE A 353 2.87 -10.48 -12.71
C PHE A 353 1.71 -11.24 -12.08
N HIS A 354 0.65 -11.50 -12.88
CA HIS A 354 -0.43 -12.41 -12.52
C HIS A 354 -0.42 -13.62 -13.46
N PHE A 355 -0.91 -14.76 -12.97
CA PHE A 355 -0.90 -15.99 -13.74
C PHE A 355 -2.17 -16.82 -13.55
N TYR A 356 -2.98 -16.87 -14.59
CA TYR A 356 -4.25 -17.61 -14.63
C TYR A 356 -4.34 -18.53 -15.85
N ASP A 357 -3.20 -19.13 -16.22
CA ASP A 357 -3.16 -20.07 -17.33
C ASP A 357 -3.16 -21.53 -16.89
N PRO A 358 -3.81 -22.41 -17.66
CA PRO A 358 -4.64 -22.07 -18.82
C PRO A 358 -5.97 -21.43 -18.38
N TYR A 359 -6.41 -20.39 -19.05
CA TYR A 359 -7.67 -19.70 -18.79
C TYR A 359 -8.85 -20.64 -18.61
N ASN A 360 -8.89 -21.70 -19.44
CA ASN A 360 -9.94 -22.74 -19.41
C ASN A 360 -10.04 -23.47 -18.06
N PHE A 361 -8.95 -23.62 -17.34
CA PHE A 361 -8.91 -24.24 -16.01
C PHE A 361 -9.10 -23.20 -14.88
N CYS A 362 -8.47 -22.06 -15.03
CA CYS A 362 -8.37 -21.08 -13.95
C CYS A 362 -9.58 -20.15 -13.84
N LEU A 363 -10.15 -19.69 -14.97
CA LEU A 363 -11.13 -18.60 -14.98
C LEU A 363 -12.39 -18.88 -15.81
N MET A 364 -12.36 -19.80 -16.78
CA MET A 364 -13.48 -20.00 -17.69
C MET A 364 -14.70 -20.58 -16.96
N GLU A 365 -15.84 -19.90 -17.02
CA GLU A 365 -17.06 -20.32 -16.30
C GLU A 365 -17.93 -21.28 -17.10
N ASN A 366 -17.98 -21.13 -18.41
CA ASN A 366 -18.84 -21.92 -19.29
C ASN A 366 -18.08 -22.32 -20.57
N ASP A 367 -18.44 -23.45 -21.16
CA ASP A 367 -18.01 -23.81 -22.50
C ASP A 367 -18.38 -22.73 -23.52
N ALA A 368 -17.50 -22.50 -24.48
CA ALA A 368 -17.70 -21.56 -25.56
C ALA A 368 -17.34 -22.20 -26.93
N ASP A 369 -17.75 -21.57 -28.04
CA ASP A 369 -17.47 -22.09 -29.39
C ASP A 369 -15.98 -22.23 -29.70
N TRP A 370 -15.14 -21.43 -29.00
CA TRP A 370 -13.69 -21.43 -29.18
C TRP A 370 -12.97 -22.40 -28.22
N GLY A 371 -13.63 -23.00 -27.22
CA GLY A 371 -12.98 -23.93 -26.29
C GLY A 371 -13.86 -24.43 -25.17
N LYS A 372 -13.40 -25.51 -24.55
CA LYS A 372 -14.05 -26.17 -23.42
C LYS A 372 -13.44 -25.70 -22.11
N ILE A 373 -14.21 -25.72 -21.02
CA ILE A 373 -13.70 -25.64 -19.65
C ILE A 373 -12.80 -26.84 -19.40
N PHE A 374 -11.67 -26.65 -18.74
CA PHE A 374 -10.88 -27.78 -18.22
C PHE A 374 -11.30 -28.05 -16.77
N TRP A 375 -11.66 -29.28 -16.49
CA TRP A 375 -11.91 -29.80 -15.16
C TRP A 375 -10.68 -30.49 -14.58
N TYR A 376 -9.83 -31.01 -15.46
CA TYR A 376 -8.67 -31.79 -15.13
C TYR A 376 -7.41 -31.17 -15.73
N TRP A 377 -6.37 -31.06 -14.90
CA TRP A 377 -5.11 -30.46 -15.30
C TRP A 377 -3.92 -31.28 -14.78
N GLY A 378 -2.87 -31.37 -15.60
CA GLY A 378 -1.64 -32.07 -15.33
C GLY A 378 -1.63 -33.44 -16.06
N LYS A 379 -0.50 -33.78 -16.68
CA LYS A 379 -0.32 -34.91 -17.56
C LYS A 379 -0.77 -36.26 -16.98
N ASP A 380 -0.73 -36.41 -15.65
CA ASP A 380 -1.12 -37.63 -14.93
C ASP A 380 -2.53 -37.49 -14.28
N ASN A 381 -3.21 -36.36 -14.42
CA ASN A 381 -4.52 -36.08 -13.85
C ASN A 381 -5.59 -35.99 -14.94
N ILE A 382 -5.74 -37.05 -15.71
CA ILE A 382 -6.70 -37.18 -16.83
C ILE A 382 -7.86 -38.11 -16.49
N VAL A 383 -9.02 -37.81 -17.04
CA VAL A 383 -10.19 -38.70 -17.02
C VAL A 383 -10.41 -39.20 -18.43
N ALA A 384 -10.31 -40.52 -18.62
CA ALA A 384 -10.42 -41.14 -19.95
C ALA A 384 -11.77 -40.86 -20.60
N GLY A 385 -11.74 -40.30 -21.81
CA GLY A 385 -12.94 -39.96 -22.58
C GLY A 385 -13.59 -38.63 -22.20
N SER A 386 -13.08 -37.89 -21.21
CA SER A 386 -13.59 -36.56 -20.87
C SER A 386 -13.13 -35.51 -21.90
N GLU A 387 -14.05 -34.65 -22.32
CA GLU A 387 -13.77 -33.48 -23.15
C GLU A 387 -13.17 -32.32 -22.33
N HIS A 388 -13.11 -32.46 -21.00
CA HIS A 388 -12.69 -31.42 -20.04
C HIS A 388 -11.25 -31.67 -19.51
N ASN A 389 -10.49 -32.57 -20.10
CA ASN A 389 -9.05 -32.67 -19.85
C ASN A 389 -8.32 -31.47 -20.44
N ALA A 390 -7.30 -30.99 -19.78
CA ALA A 390 -6.46 -29.90 -20.31
C ALA A 390 -5.81 -30.35 -21.64
N THR A 391 -5.80 -29.45 -22.61
CA THR A 391 -5.18 -29.66 -23.93
C THR A 391 -4.04 -28.67 -24.21
N TRP A 392 -3.79 -27.76 -23.28
CA TRP A 392 -2.71 -26.79 -23.31
C TRP A 392 -2.45 -26.23 -21.89
N GLY A 393 -1.31 -25.58 -21.71
CA GLY A 393 -1.02 -24.85 -20.48
C GLY A 393 -0.61 -25.72 -19.30
N GLU A 394 -0.09 -26.94 -19.57
CA GLU A 394 0.36 -27.88 -18.54
C GLU A 394 1.78 -27.54 -18.04
N GLU A 395 2.44 -28.46 -17.33
CA GLU A 395 3.64 -28.24 -16.52
C GLU A 395 4.79 -27.54 -17.27
N GLU A 396 5.09 -27.95 -18.49
CA GLU A 396 6.18 -27.35 -19.27
C GLU A 396 5.86 -25.94 -19.70
N TYR A 397 4.59 -25.66 -20.05
CA TYR A 397 4.14 -24.27 -20.32
C TYR A 397 4.31 -23.37 -19.12
N VAL A 398 3.87 -23.81 -17.92
CA VAL A 398 4.04 -23.06 -16.67
C VAL A 398 5.51 -22.72 -16.46
N LYS A 399 6.39 -23.71 -16.54
CA LYS A 399 7.83 -23.54 -16.40
C LYS A 399 8.42 -22.56 -17.42
N GLU A 400 8.02 -22.65 -18.68
CA GLU A 400 8.47 -21.73 -19.74
C GLU A 400 8.06 -20.28 -19.47
N GLN A 401 6.84 -20.04 -18.95
CA GLN A 401 6.40 -18.69 -18.63
C GLN A 401 7.24 -18.08 -17.51
N PHE A 402 7.47 -18.80 -16.41
CA PHE A 402 8.33 -18.30 -15.33
C PHE A 402 9.80 -18.18 -15.73
N ALA A 403 10.30 -19.02 -16.62
CA ALA A 403 11.64 -18.88 -17.18
C ALA A 403 11.82 -17.57 -17.96
N LYS A 404 10.78 -17.08 -18.66
CA LYS A 404 10.80 -15.76 -19.29
C LYS A 404 10.94 -14.65 -18.25
N ILE A 405 10.14 -14.68 -17.16
CA ILE A 405 10.26 -13.70 -16.07
C ILE A 405 11.67 -13.71 -15.50
N LYS A 406 12.21 -14.90 -15.22
CA LYS A 406 13.57 -15.03 -14.71
C LYS A 406 14.59 -14.34 -15.62
N THR A 407 14.57 -14.68 -16.91
CA THR A 407 15.53 -14.16 -17.90
C THR A 407 15.44 -12.64 -18.07
N TYR A 408 14.22 -12.11 -18.12
CA TYR A 408 14.01 -10.70 -18.46
C TYR A 408 14.12 -9.76 -17.25
N PHE A 409 13.92 -10.26 -16.01
CA PHE A 409 13.88 -9.43 -14.81
C PHE A 409 14.77 -9.97 -13.68
N VAL A 410 14.58 -11.20 -13.23
CA VAL A 410 15.28 -11.73 -12.04
C VAL A 410 16.79 -11.79 -12.25
N ASP A 411 17.25 -12.25 -13.41
CA ASP A 411 18.67 -12.31 -13.78
C ASP A 411 19.28 -10.90 -13.96
N LYS A 412 18.44 -9.88 -14.13
CA LYS A 412 18.86 -8.47 -14.19
C LYS A 412 18.82 -7.76 -12.84
N GLY A 413 18.48 -8.46 -11.77
CA GLY A 413 18.50 -7.91 -10.40
C GLY A 413 17.13 -7.54 -9.83
N TYR A 414 16.04 -7.76 -10.56
CA TYR A 414 14.68 -7.46 -10.12
C TYR A 414 13.94 -8.75 -9.76
N PRO A 415 13.81 -9.14 -8.48
CA PRO A 415 12.91 -10.22 -8.08
C PRO A 415 11.50 -9.95 -8.60
N ALA A 416 10.76 -11.01 -8.92
CA ALA A 416 9.40 -10.87 -9.36
C ALA A 416 8.40 -11.21 -8.24
N VAL A 417 7.19 -10.67 -8.35
CA VAL A 417 6.05 -11.03 -7.51
C VAL A 417 5.00 -11.67 -8.42
N LEU A 418 4.64 -12.91 -8.15
CA LEU A 418 3.44 -13.52 -8.69
C LEU A 418 2.29 -13.06 -7.77
N GLY A 419 1.76 -11.86 -8.06
CA GLY A 419 0.81 -11.16 -7.18
C GLY A 419 -0.54 -11.83 -7.07
N GLU A 420 -0.95 -12.52 -8.15
CA GLU A 420 -2.18 -13.29 -8.19
C GLU A 420 -2.01 -14.58 -9.01
N TYR A 421 -2.51 -15.66 -8.48
CA TYR A 421 -2.72 -16.94 -9.19
C TYR A 421 -3.74 -17.76 -8.43
N SER A 422 -4.66 -18.39 -9.15
CA SER A 422 -5.58 -19.40 -8.60
C SER A 422 -6.23 -20.20 -9.72
N ALA A 423 -6.74 -21.38 -9.38
CA ALA A 423 -7.60 -22.16 -10.25
C ALA A 423 -9.02 -22.22 -9.66
N MET A 424 -10.03 -21.99 -10.49
CA MET A 424 -11.42 -21.95 -10.08
C MET A 424 -11.86 -23.25 -9.43
N LYS A 425 -12.45 -23.18 -8.25
CA LYS A 425 -13.12 -24.31 -7.59
C LYS A 425 -14.43 -24.60 -8.31
N ARG A 426 -14.64 -25.84 -8.71
CA ARG A 426 -15.84 -26.28 -9.46
C ARG A 426 -16.48 -27.48 -8.79
N THR A 427 -17.78 -27.62 -8.99
CA THR A 427 -18.49 -28.87 -8.81
C THR A 427 -18.62 -29.54 -10.17
N VAL A 428 -17.98 -30.68 -10.37
CA VAL A 428 -17.96 -31.39 -11.65
C VAL A 428 -18.74 -32.70 -11.57
N SER A 429 -19.40 -33.07 -12.68
CA SER A 429 -20.31 -34.22 -12.71
C SER A 429 -19.61 -35.54 -13.01
N GLU A 430 -18.40 -35.51 -13.58
CA GLU A 430 -17.69 -36.73 -13.99
C GLU A 430 -16.83 -37.33 -12.87
N ASN A 431 -15.85 -36.60 -12.35
CA ASN A 431 -14.93 -37.05 -11.31
C ASN A 431 -14.45 -35.89 -10.44
N GLN A 432 -15.15 -35.61 -9.33
CA GLN A 432 -14.82 -34.53 -8.41
C GLN A 432 -13.45 -34.72 -7.75
N GLU A 433 -13.11 -35.94 -7.34
CA GLU A 433 -11.81 -36.22 -6.72
C GLU A 433 -10.63 -35.91 -7.66
N MET A 434 -10.76 -36.22 -8.96
CA MET A 434 -9.75 -35.85 -9.93
C MET A 434 -9.67 -34.34 -10.18
N HIS A 435 -10.80 -33.62 -10.13
CA HIS A 435 -10.80 -32.18 -10.20
C HIS A 435 -10.06 -31.56 -9.02
N ASP A 436 -10.37 -31.98 -7.80
CA ASP A 436 -9.75 -31.50 -6.57
C ASP A 436 -8.24 -31.79 -6.57
N LYS A 437 -7.85 -32.98 -7.00
CA LYS A 437 -6.45 -33.36 -7.20
C LYS A 437 -5.75 -32.52 -8.27
N SER A 438 -6.41 -32.25 -9.39
CA SER A 438 -5.87 -31.38 -10.45
C SER A 438 -5.64 -29.96 -9.95
N ARG A 439 -6.57 -29.44 -9.16
CA ARG A 439 -6.49 -28.09 -8.57
C ARG A 439 -5.36 -28.00 -7.54
N ALA A 440 -5.23 -28.98 -6.65
CA ALA A 440 -4.12 -29.07 -5.70
C ALA A 440 -2.77 -29.14 -6.43
N TYR A 441 -2.68 -29.95 -7.46
CA TYR A 441 -1.46 -30.14 -8.24
C TYR A 441 -1.10 -28.89 -9.05
N TRP A 442 -2.07 -28.19 -9.64
CA TRP A 442 -1.82 -26.92 -10.31
C TRP A 442 -1.24 -25.89 -9.34
N ASN A 443 -1.83 -25.75 -8.14
CA ASN A 443 -1.31 -24.87 -7.08
C ASN A 443 0.13 -25.22 -6.69
N GLU A 444 0.44 -26.53 -6.55
CA GLU A 444 1.79 -27.02 -6.25
C GLU A 444 2.78 -26.64 -7.36
N VAL A 445 2.45 -26.93 -8.61
CA VAL A 445 3.33 -26.67 -9.76
C VAL A 445 3.59 -25.18 -9.93
N VAL A 446 2.53 -24.35 -9.93
CA VAL A 446 2.67 -22.90 -10.12
C VAL A 446 3.49 -22.29 -8.99
N THR A 447 3.20 -22.63 -7.73
CA THR A 447 3.95 -22.11 -6.58
C THR A 447 5.42 -22.52 -6.64
N ARG A 448 5.72 -23.78 -6.98
CA ARG A 448 7.08 -24.31 -7.11
C ARG A 448 7.86 -23.60 -8.22
N GLU A 449 7.27 -23.54 -9.42
CA GLU A 449 7.92 -22.95 -10.58
C GLU A 449 8.10 -21.43 -10.40
N ALA A 450 7.14 -20.73 -9.81
CA ALA A 450 7.29 -19.32 -9.45
C ALA A 450 8.54 -19.12 -8.59
N LYS A 451 8.64 -19.84 -7.48
CA LYS A 451 9.81 -19.73 -6.59
C LYS A 451 11.12 -20.12 -7.27
N ALA A 452 11.14 -21.23 -8.01
CA ALA A 452 12.34 -21.69 -8.72
C ALA A 452 12.87 -20.67 -9.75
N HIS A 453 12.00 -19.75 -10.19
CA HIS A 453 12.33 -18.71 -11.14
C HIS A 453 12.40 -17.30 -10.53
N GLY A 454 12.40 -17.19 -9.18
CA GLY A 454 12.58 -15.92 -8.48
C GLY A 454 11.33 -15.04 -8.34
N CYS A 455 10.13 -15.68 -8.40
CA CYS A 455 8.84 -15.03 -8.23
C CYS A 455 8.25 -15.38 -6.87
N LEU A 456 7.85 -14.38 -6.08
CA LEU A 456 7.18 -14.52 -4.79
C LEU A 456 5.71 -14.89 -5.04
N PRO A 457 5.20 -16.06 -4.61
CA PRO A 457 3.85 -16.49 -4.92
C PRO A 457 2.81 -15.93 -3.94
N PHE A 458 1.75 -15.28 -4.44
CA PHE A 458 0.61 -14.82 -3.67
C PHE A 458 -0.69 -15.39 -4.23
N TYR A 459 -1.22 -16.42 -3.57
CA TYR A 459 -2.45 -17.07 -3.95
C TYR A 459 -3.66 -16.12 -3.88
N TRP A 460 -4.48 -16.09 -4.95
CA TRP A 460 -5.69 -15.28 -4.98
C TRP A 460 -6.83 -15.98 -4.24
N GLU A 461 -7.25 -15.44 -3.11
CA GLU A 461 -8.25 -16.03 -2.23
C GLU A 461 -9.36 -14.99 -1.91
N THR A 462 -10.62 -15.37 -2.10
CA THR A 462 -11.79 -14.49 -1.92
C THR A 462 -12.80 -15.00 -0.90
N GLY A 463 -12.46 -15.98 -0.08
CA GLY A 463 -13.32 -16.66 0.88
C GLY A 463 -13.80 -18.04 0.42
N GLY A 464 -13.30 -18.55 -0.71
CA GLY A 464 -13.65 -19.86 -1.25
C GLY A 464 -12.97 -21.03 -0.55
N ASP A 465 -11.67 -20.89 -0.29
CA ASP A 465 -10.82 -21.93 0.29
C ASP A 465 -10.48 -21.72 1.76
N ILE A 466 -10.55 -20.47 2.24
CA ILE A 466 -10.23 -20.11 3.62
C ILE A 466 -11.43 -19.42 4.26
N ASP A 467 -11.78 -19.81 5.47
CA ASP A 467 -12.82 -19.13 6.25
C ASP A 467 -12.35 -17.74 6.67
N ARG A 468 -13.09 -16.72 6.27
CA ARG A 468 -12.74 -15.31 6.47
C ARG A 468 -12.84 -14.84 7.91
N THR A 469 -13.47 -15.60 8.79
CA THR A 469 -13.60 -15.26 10.21
C THR A 469 -12.46 -15.84 11.02
N THR A 470 -12.10 -17.11 10.75
CA THR A 470 -11.15 -17.88 11.55
C THR A 470 -9.77 -18.01 10.91
N GLY A 471 -9.67 -17.85 9.59
CA GLY A 471 -8.45 -18.13 8.83
C GLY A 471 -8.11 -19.62 8.72
N THR A 472 -9.08 -20.51 8.95
CA THR A 472 -8.89 -21.97 8.77
C THR A 472 -9.24 -22.38 7.35
N ALA A 473 -8.59 -23.42 6.85
CA ALA A 473 -8.90 -23.97 5.53
C ALA A 473 -10.34 -24.53 5.52
N LYS A 474 -11.09 -24.24 4.45
CA LYS A 474 -12.35 -24.90 4.10
C LYS A 474 -12.07 -26.16 3.27
N GLU A 475 -11.02 -26.11 2.48
CA GLU A 475 -10.55 -27.18 1.60
C GLU A 475 -9.04 -27.34 1.78
N ASP A 476 -8.62 -28.34 2.54
CA ASP A 476 -7.22 -28.55 2.88
C ASP A 476 -6.35 -28.80 1.64
N TYR A 477 -6.86 -29.52 0.62
CA TYR A 477 -6.09 -29.89 -0.56
C TYR A 477 -5.52 -28.70 -1.34
N ALA A 478 -6.27 -27.58 -1.42
CA ALA A 478 -5.79 -26.39 -2.14
C ALA A 478 -4.60 -25.76 -1.43
N ILE A 479 -4.69 -25.65 -0.09
CA ILE A 479 -3.62 -25.07 0.75
C ILE A 479 -2.43 -26.03 0.81
N GLU A 480 -2.66 -27.34 0.93
CA GLU A 480 -1.60 -28.35 0.88
C GLU A 480 -0.79 -28.27 -0.43
N GLY A 481 -1.45 -28.09 -1.58
CA GLY A 481 -0.78 -27.90 -2.85
C GLY A 481 0.15 -26.69 -2.83
N ILE A 482 -0.34 -25.53 -2.38
CA ILE A 482 0.47 -24.32 -2.23
C ILE A 482 1.69 -24.56 -1.33
N MET A 483 1.49 -25.15 -0.15
CA MET A 483 2.57 -25.37 0.82
C MET A 483 3.59 -26.41 0.32
N LYS A 484 3.19 -27.45 -0.40
CA LYS A 484 4.08 -28.39 -1.10
C LYS A 484 4.93 -27.67 -2.14
N GLY A 485 4.30 -26.84 -2.97
CA GLY A 485 5.00 -26.04 -3.98
C GLY A 485 6.00 -25.07 -3.34
N ALA A 486 5.59 -24.39 -2.26
CA ALA A 486 6.45 -23.47 -1.51
C ALA A 486 7.67 -24.16 -0.88
N ALA A 487 7.50 -25.38 -0.38
CA ALA A 487 8.59 -26.19 0.18
C ALA A 487 9.54 -26.76 -0.88
N ALA A 488 9.02 -27.12 -2.06
CA ALA A 488 9.80 -27.69 -3.15
C ALA A 488 10.56 -26.68 -3.99
N GLY A 489 10.04 -25.44 -4.12
CA GLY A 489 10.67 -24.35 -4.87
C GLY A 489 11.76 -23.66 -4.06
N ASN A 490 12.91 -23.40 -4.70
CA ASN A 490 14.01 -22.62 -4.11
C ASN A 490 14.27 -21.39 -4.96
N TYR A 491 14.42 -20.23 -4.31
CA TYR A 491 14.78 -19.01 -5.03
C TYR A 491 16.19 -19.10 -5.62
N PRO A 492 16.44 -18.49 -6.79
CA PRO A 492 17.74 -18.53 -7.46
C PRO A 492 18.73 -17.48 -6.94
N PHE A 493 18.41 -16.77 -5.86
CA PHE A 493 19.23 -15.70 -5.27
C PHE A 493 19.39 -15.83 -3.77
#